data_cb1e8d289157cd38b17a84ca5b1fad48
#
_entry.id   cb1e8d289157cd38b17a84ca5b1fad48
#
_cell.length_a   1.000
_cell.length_b   1.000
_cell.length_c   1.000
_cell.angle_alpha   90.00
_cell.angle_beta   90.00
_cell.angle_gamma   90.00
#
_symmetry.space_group_name_H-M   'P 1'
#
loop_
_entity.id
_entity.type
_entity.pdbx_description
1 polymer ?
#
loop_
_entity_poly.entity_id
_entity_poly.type
_entity_poly.pdbx_seq_one_letter_code
_entity_poly.pdbx_strand_id
1 'polypeptide(L)'
;MKAGIKWGCIVLVAVFAISGISLWSMGPDWRALLADPPTDTNILFWSQSQRDAGFKMMDKISVLVKSKEIQPSSNKRALSLGEPLDFTTNINTFFETQSLAGMLVLHKGNIRFERYGLGHSPDKRWTSFSVAKSFTSSLVGIALKDGNIKSLDDNVSDYIKGLKGSVYDSVTISQLLTMTSGVDWNESYTDPQSDVARFNNHIATDGLPTIVSYMRTLSRAHPAGEQWLYSTGETNLIGILVEAATGQSIAQYLGEKIWQPFGMADQASWLLGPDGKEISGCCIQASLRDFARYGLFVLEDGNINGKSILPDGWFKTATSKQADIGQPGSGYGYQWWTFDDGTFTARGIFGQTIFIDPARQLVIALNGNWLGATDQELNQQRFAFINEIQAMLDQ
;
A
#
# COMPACT_ATOMS: atom_id res chain seq x y z
N MET A 1 -62.30 -14.21 8.75
CA MET A 1 -61.49 -13.28 7.95
C MET A 1 -60.74 -12.19 8.75
N LYS A 2 -61.24 -11.65 9.88
CA LYS A 2 -60.55 -10.57 10.61
C LYS A 2 -59.33 -10.99 11.47
N ALA A 3 -59.15 -12.27 11.82
CA ALA A 3 -58.01 -12.77 12.61
C ALA A 3 -56.75 -12.96 11.72
N GLY A 4 -56.90 -13.45 10.52
CA GLY A 4 -55.75 -13.72 9.62
C GLY A 4 -55.05 -12.44 9.15
N ILE A 5 -55.77 -11.32 8.99
CA ILE A 5 -55.21 -10.04 8.57
C ILE A 5 -54.34 -9.44 9.70
N LYS A 6 -54.75 -9.60 10.99
CA LYS A 6 -53.95 -9.13 12.13
C LYS A 6 -52.62 -9.88 12.29
N TRP A 7 -52.62 -11.21 12.08
CA TRP A 7 -51.39 -12.02 12.12
C TRP A 7 -50.43 -11.70 10.97
N GLY A 8 -50.97 -11.46 9.75
CA GLY A 8 -50.15 -11.06 8.60
C GLY A 8 -49.47 -9.72 8.81
N CYS A 9 -50.17 -8.72 9.39
CA CYS A 9 -49.58 -7.44 9.73
C CYS A 9 -48.51 -7.52 10.81
N ILE A 10 -48.73 -8.36 11.85
CA ILE A 10 -47.74 -8.54 12.93
C ILE A 10 -46.47 -9.24 12.40
N VAL A 11 -46.61 -10.24 11.54
CA VAL A 11 -45.46 -10.92 10.91
C VAL A 11 -44.69 -9.96 9.99
N LEU A 12 -45.37 -9.15 9.18
CA LEU A 12 -44.75 -8.13 8.33
C LEU A 12 -44.00 -7.08 9.18
N VAL A 13 -44.61 -6.55 10.24
CA VAL A 13 -43.95 -5.60 11.14
C VAL A 13 -42.76 -6.22 11.84
N ALA A 14 -42.86 -7.49 12.28
CA ALA A 14 -41.73 -8.22 12.88
C ALA A 14 -40.59 -8.45 11.86
N VAL A 15 -40.88 -8.79 10.63
CA VAL A 15 -39.88 -8.96 9.56
C VAL A 15 -39.22 -7.61 9.24
N PHE A 16 -39.99 -6.53 9.13
CA PHE A 16 -39.42 -5.20 8.92
C PHE A 16 -38.60 -4.71 10.13
N ALA A 17 -39.03 -5.00 11.36
CA ALA A 17 -38.29 -4.65 12.57
C ALA A 17 -36.98 -5.47 12.67
N ILE A 18 -36.99 -6.76 12.39
CA ILE A 18 -35.81 -7.62 12.37
C ILE A 18 -34.85 -7.18 11.24
N SER A 19 -35.37 -6.89 10.04
CA SER A 19 -34.57 -6.37 8.94
C SER A 19 -33.99 -4.99 9.27
N GLY A 20 -34.77 -4.12 9.91
CA GLY A 20 -34.32 -2.80 10.38
C GLY A 20 -33.25 -2.89 11.47
N ILE A 21 -33.41 -3.80 12.44
CA ILE A 21 -32.44 -4.04 13.50
C ILE A 21 -31.17 -4.66 12.90
N SER A 22 -31.28 -5.60 11.94
CA SER A 22 -30.14 -6.20 11.24
C SER A 22 -29.36 -5.15 10.43
N LEU A 23 -30.04 -4.27 9.72
CA LEU A 23 -29.42 -3.15 8.98
C LEU A 23 -28.80 -2.12 9.94
N TRP A 24 -29.41 -1.89 11.08
CA TRP A 24 -28.86 -0.96 12.08
C TRP A 24 -27.66 -1.54 12.82
N SER A 25 -27.63 -2.84 13.07
CA SER A 25 -26.48 -3.56 13.67
C SER A 25 -25.28 -3.66 12.72
N MET A 26 -25.49 -3.51 11.41
CA MET A 26 -24.40 -3.34 10.45
C MET A 26 -23.75 -1.97 10.69
N GLY A 27 -22.43 -1.92 10.73
CA GLY A 27 -21.67 -0.67 10.85
C GLY A 27 -21.99 0.33 9.73
N PRO A 28 -21.67 1.63 9.91
CA PRO A 28 -21.99 2.68 8.94
C PRO A 28 -21.39 2.41 7.55
N ASP A 29 -20.22 1.82 7.48
CA ASP A 29 -19.52 1.52 6.23
C ASP A 29 -20.28 0.47 5.40
N TRP A 30 -20.79 -0.60 6.04
CA TRP A 30 -21.65 -1.60 5.37
C TRP A 30 -22.97 -0.97 4.88
N ARG A 31 -23.59 -0.11 5.67
CA ARG A 31 -24.83 0.56 5.27
C ARG A 31 -24.60 1.47 4.05
N ALA A 32 -23.48 2.18 4.00
CA ALA A 32 -23.12 3.02 2.87
C ALA A 32 -22.96 2.18 1.58
N LEU A 33 -22.22 1.06 1.63
CA LEU A 33 -22.04 0.18 0.47
C LEU A 33 -23.33 -0.53 0.04
N LEU A 34 -24.23 -0.85 0.98
CA LEU A 34 -25.53 -1.44 0.64
C LEU A 34 -26.50 -0.41 0.03
N ALA A 35 -26.39 0.86 0.42
CA ALA A 35 -27.20 1.96 -0.13
C ALA A 35 -26.75 2.35 -1.54
N ASP A 36 -25.45 2.26 -1.83
CA ASP A 36 -24.82 2.55 -3.12
C ASP A 36 -23.81 1.44 -3.46
N PRO A 37 -24.26 0.25 -3.87
CA PRO A 37 -23.37 -0.87 -4.13
C PRO A 37 -22.54 -0.63 -5.38
N PRO A 38 -21.21 -0.87 -5.33
CA PRO A 38 -20.39 -0.77 -6.51
C PRO A 38 -20.81 -1.84 -7.55
N THR A 39 -20.88 -1.42 -8.80
CA THR A 39 -21.23 -2.30 -9.94
C THR A 39 -19.99 -2.90 -10.61
N ASP A 40 -18.81 -2.34 -10.34
CA ASP A 40 -17.52 -2.83 -10.83
C ASP A 40 -16.73 -3.49 -9.69
N THR A 41 -16.10 -4.61 -9.96
CA THR A 41 -15.18 -5.27 -9.00
C THR A 41 -13.86 -4.54 -8.88
N ASN A 42 -13.48 -3.74 -9.90
CA ASN A 42 -12.28 -2.94 -9.88
C ASN A 42 -12.51 -1.61 -9.14
N ILE A 43 -11.90 -1.47 -7.98
CA ILE A 43 -12.03 -0.31 -7.09
C ILE A 43 -11.59 1.02 -7.75
N LEU A 44 -10.80 0.98 -8.81
CA LEU A 44 -10.40 2.17 -9.58
C LEU A 44 -11.61 2.92 -10.15
N PHE A 45 -12.69 2.20 -10.43
CA PHE A 45 -13.90 2.75 -11.04
C PHE A 45 -15.05 3.01 -10.05
N TRP A 46 -14.80 2.82 -8.74
CA TRP A 46 -15.78 3.15 -7.71
C TRP A 46 -15.92 4.65 -7.54
N SER A 47 -17.12 5.11 -7.18
CA SER A 47 -17.34 6.50 -6.77
C SER A 47 -16.56 6.84 -5.50
N GLN A 48 -16.29 8.13 -5.25
CA GLN A 48 -15.59 8.55 -4.04
C GLN A 48 -16.33 8.13 -2.76
N SER A 49 -17.65 8.23 -2.75
CA SER A 49 -18.48 7.80 -1.61
C SER A 49 -18.41 6.29 -1.35
N GLN A 50 -18.39 5.47 -2.42
CA GLN A 50 -18.18 4.03 -2.28
C GLN A 50 -16.78 3.72 -1.74
N ARG A 51 -15.74 4.46 -2.17
CA ARG A 51 -14.39 4.31 -1.67
C ARG A 51 -14.22 4.74 -0.21
N ASP A 52 -14.97 5.74 0.26
CA ASP A 52 -14.94 6.16 1.68
C ASP A 52 -15.26 5.00 2.63
N ALA A 53 -16.22 4.17 2.26
CA ALA A 53 -16.52 2.95 2.99
C ALA A 53 -15.59 1.80 2.61
N GLY A 54 -15.37 1.59 1.32
CA GLY A 54 -14.62 0.46 0.77
C GLY A 54 -13.18 0.39 1.26
N PHE A 55 -12.47 1.52 1.29
CA PHE A 55 -11.06 1.56 1.70
C PHE A 55 -10.82 1.12 3.15
N LYS A 56 -11.84 1.24 4.01
CA LYS A 56 -11.83 0.73 5.39
C LYS A 56 -12.15 -0.75 5.50
N MET A 57 -12.64 -1.38 4.42
CA MET A 57 -13.27 -2.68 4.49
C MET A 57 -12.83 -3.65 3.38
N MET A 58 -11.82 -3.31 2.57
CA MET A 58 -11.44 -4.14 1.41
C MET A 58 -11.21 -5.60 1.76
N ASP A 59 -10.62 -5.87 2.91
CA ASP A 59 -10.37 -7.23 3.42
C ASP A 59 -11.58 -7.89 4.11
N LYS A 60 -12.68 -7.18 4.26
CA LYS A 60 -13.94 -7.69 4.85
C LYS A 60 -14.99 -8.00 3.79
N ILE A 61 -14.83 -7.51 2.56
CA ILE A 61 -15.73 -7.77 1.45
C ILE A 61 -15.28 -9.06 0.75
N SER A 62 -15.33 -10.19 1.47
CA SER A 62 -14.78 -11.48 1.03
C SER A 62 -15.42 -12.04 -0.25
N VAL A 63 -16.59 -11.53 -0.63
CA VAL A 63 -17.25 -11.88 -1.91
C VAL A 63 -16.54 -11.25 -3.12
N LEU A 64 -15.83 -10.14 -2.92
CA LEU A 64 -15.09 -9.44 -3.97
C LEU A 64 -13.60 -9.76 -3.93
N VAL A 65 -13.01 -9.77 -2.72
CA VAL A 65 -11.56 -9.92 -2.55
C VAL A 65 -11.26 -10.80 -1.34
N LYS A 66 -10.32 -11.73 -1.49
CA LYS A 66 -9.74 -12.50 -0.39
C LYS A 66 -8.53 -11.75 0.18
N SER A 67 -8.19 -12.05 1.42
CA SER A 67 -7.00 -11.49 2.07
C SER A 67 -6.30 -12.52 2.94
N LYS A 68 -5.01 -12.28 3.20
CA LYS A 68 -4.22 -13.04 4.15
C LYS A 68 -3.89 -12.15 5.35
N GLU A 69 -4.23 -12.62 6.54
CA GLU A 69 -4.03 -11.88 7.77
C GLU A 69 -2.55 -11.86 8.19
N ILE A 70 -2.14 -10.73 8.77
CA ILE A 70 -0.84 -10.51 9.38
C ILE A 70 -1.09 -10.20 10.86
N GLN A 71 -0.65 -11.08 11.74
CA GLN A 71 -0.92 -10.97 13.16
C GLN A 71 -0.11 -9.83 13.80
N PRO A 72 -0.70 -9.11 14.78
CA PRO A 72 0.00 -8.06 15.49
C PRO A 72 1.13 -8.61 16.36
N SER A 73 2.01 -7.72 16.79
CA SER A 73 3.03 -8.04 17.79
C SER A 73 2.40 -8.32 19.15
N SER A 74 2.92 -9.32 19.85
CA SER A 74 2.66 -9.51 21.29
C SER A 74 3.33 -8.43 22.14
N ASN A 75 4.43 -7.83 21.64
CA ASN A 75 5.14 -6.72 22.27
C ASN A 75 4.99 -5.46 21.42
N LYS A 76 3.86 -4.78 21.56
CA LYS A 76 3.50 -3.62 20.76
C LYS A 76 4.41 -2.44 21.05
N ARG A 77 5.00 -1.86 19.99
CA ARG A 77 5.78 -0.63 20.10
C ARG A 77 4.87 0.56 20.38
N ALA A 78 4.96 1.13 21.58
CA ALA A 78 4.22 2.33 21.92
C ALA A 78 4.69 3.54 21.08
N LEU A 79 3.76 4.41 20.70
CA LEU A 79 4.03 5.73 20.16
C LEU A 79 3.66 6.75 21.24
N SER A 80 4.66 7.37 21.84
CA SER A 80 4.46 8.37 22.89
C SER A 80 3.98 9.69 22.31
N LEU A 81 3.25 10.47 23.09
CA LEU A 81 2.89 11.84 22.73
C LEU A 81 4.11 12.76 22.93
N GLY A 82 4.37 13.62 21.97
CA GLY A 82 5.33 14.72 22.07
C GLY A 82 4.58 16.06 22.10
N GLU A 83 5.34 17.16 22.11
CA GLU A 83 4.79 18.50 22.03
C GLU A 83 4.00 18.66 20.71
N PRO A 84 2.74 19.09 20.73
CA PRO A 84 1.95 19.28 19.51
C PRO A 84 2.58 20.28 18.54
N LEU A 85 2.35 20.09 17.25
CA LEU A 85 2.66 21.10 16.22
C LEU A 85 1.54 22.13 16.14
N ASP A 86 1.90 23.40 16.07
CA ASP A 86 0.97 24.52 15.91
C ASP A 86 1.03 25.04 14.47
N PHE A 87 0.15 24.51 13.61
CA PHE A 87 0.14 24.80 12.19
C PHE A 87 -0.39 26.19 11.87
N THR A 88 0.23 26.88 10.92
CA THR A 88 -0.33 28.10 10.33
C THR A 88 -1.42 27.76 9.30
N THR A 89 -1.27 26.63 8.61
CA THR A 89 -2.29 26.08 7.70
C THR A 89 -3.56 25.69 8.48
N ASN A 90 -4.73 26.08 7.98
CA ASN A 90 -6.00 25.64 8.55
C ASN A 90 -6.18 24.12 8.32
N ILE A 91 -6.02 23.35 9.38
CA ILE A 91 -6.06 21.89 9.36
C ILE A 91 -7.45 21.35 8.90
N ASN A 92 -8.55 22.02 9.22
CA ASN A 92 -9.87 21.60 8.73
C ASN A 92 -9.93 21.68 7.21
N THR A 93 -9.57 22.84 6.66
CA THR A 93 -9.54 23.07 5.22
C THR A 93 -8.58 22.10 4.53
N PHE A 94 -7.40 21.85 5.11
CA PHE A 94 -6.44 20.90 4.56
C PHE A 94 -7.01 19.47 4.49
N PHE A 95 -7.64 18.99 5.57
CA PHE A 95 -8.27 17.67 5.60
C PHE A 95 -9.39 17.54 4.57
N GLU A 96 -10.23 18.55 4.42
CA GLU A 96 -11.32 18.59 3.43
C GLU A 96 -10.77 18.59 2.01
N THR A 97 -9.84 19.51 1.69
CA THR A 97 -9.24 19.63 0.35
C THR A 97 -8.50 18.35 -0.06
N GLN A 98 -7.73 17.78 0.86
CA GLN A 98 -6.97 16.56 0.60
C GLN A 98 -7.81 15.28 0.77
N SER A 99 -9.11 15.40 1.11
CA SER A 99 -9.97 14.23 1.40
C SER A 99 -9.28 13.22 2.31
N LEU A 100 -8.75 13.67 3.45
CA LEU A 100 -7.96 12.82 4.34
C LEU A 100 -8.86 11.98 5.26
N ALA A 101 -8.59 10.68 5.26
CA ALA A 101 -9.10 9.75 6.26
C ALA A 101 -8.25 9.74 7.53
N GLY A 102 -6.97 10.06 7.42
CA GLY A 102 -6.10 10.18 8.57
C GLY A 102 -4.74 10.79 8.23
N MET A 103 -4.18 11.47 9.21
CA MET A 103 -2.81 12.00 9.18
C MET A 103 -2.16 11.81 10.54
N LEU A 104 -0.93 11.31 10.53
CA LEU A 104 -0.10 11.14 11.71
C LEU A 104 1.31 11.65 11.42
N VAL A 105 1.82 12.53 12.29
CA VAL A 105 3.19 13.07 12.23
C VAL A 105 3.97 12.55 13.42
N LEU A 106 5.07 11.86 13.14
CA LEU A 106 6.06 11.43 14.13
C LEU A 106 7.35 12.24 13.97
N HIS A 107 7.84 12.80 15.06
CA HIS A 107 9.15 13.42 15.12
C HIS A 107 9.95 12.79 16.26
N LYS A 108 11.13 12.27 15.95
CA LYS A 108 11.98 11.52 16.91
C LYS A 108 11.19 10.41 17.64
N GLY A 109 10.34 9.71 16.86
CA GLY A 109 9.52 8.60 17.36
C GLY A 109 8.27 8.98 18.16
N ASN A 110 8.02 10.28 18.42
CA ASN A 110 6.88 10.77 19.18
C ASN A 110 5.81 11.37 18.29
N ILE A 111 4.53 11.16 18.64
CA ILE A 111 3.38 11.75 17.94
C ILE A 111 3.35 13.26 18.21
N ARG A 112 3.49 14.04 17.14
CA ARG A 112 3.39 15.50 17.17
C ARG A 112 2.04 15.99 16.66
N PHE A 113 1.37 15.14 15.88
CA PHE A 113 0.01 15.38 15.38
C PHE A 113 -0.63 14.04 15.00
N GLU A 114 -1.91 13.87 15.31
CA GLU A 114 -2.73 12.75 14.87
C GLU A 114 -4.17 13.19 14.73
N ARG A 115 -4.77 12.95 13.56
CA ARG A 115 -6.15 13.28 13.28
C ARG A 115 -6.76 12.33 12.28
N TYR A 116 -8.07 12.11 12.40
CA TYR A 116 -8.88 11.25 11.53
C TYR A 116 -10.03 12.03 10.90
N GLY A 117 -10.39 11.66 9.66
CA GLY A 117 -11.50 12.18 8.87
C GLY A 117 -12.24 11.04 8.16
N LEU A 118 -13.22 11.36 7.31
CA LEU A 118 -14.00 10.40 6.50
C LEU A 118 -14.56 9.21 7.30
N GLY A 119 -14.91 9.44 8.60
CA GLY A 119 -15.39 8.37 9.48
C GLY A 119 -14.37 7.27 9.79
N HIS A 120 -13.07 7.55 9.55
CA HIS A 120 -11.97 6.70 9.98
C HIS A 120 -11.64 6.93 11.47
N SER A 121 -10.93 6.00 12.09
CA SER A 121 -10.56 6.04 13.52
C SER A 121 -9.30 5.20 13.78
N PRO A 122 -8.63 5.36 14.93
CA PRO A 122 -7.38 4.65 15.24
C PRO A 122 -7.48 3.12 15.19
N ASP A 123 -8.66 2.58 15.45
CA ASP A 123 -8.95 1.13 15.50
C ASP A 123 -9.33 0.53 14.14
N LYS A 124 -9.47 1.38 13.11
CA LYS A 124 -9.81 0.94 11.75
C LYS A 124 -8.56 0.79 10.89
N ARG A 125 -8.66 -0.08 9.90
CA ARG A 125 -7.67 -0.23 8.83
C ARG A 125 -8.02 0.64 7.65
N TRP A 126 -7.02 0.96 6.85
CA TRP A 126 -7.13 1.64 5.57
C TRP A 126 -6.24 0.96 4.54
N THR A 127 -6.58 1.08 3.27
CA THR A 127 -5.79 0.46 2.19
C THR A 127 -4.53 1.26 1.88
N SER A 128 -3.42 0.56 1.66
CA SER A 128 -2.12 1.16 1.33
C SER A 128 -1.99 1.63 -0.10
N PHE A 129 -2.75 1.00 -1.03
CA PHE A 129 -2.40 1.03 -2.44
C PHE A 129 -0.90 0.82 -2.64
N SER A 130 -0.27 1.58 -3.54
CA SER A 130 1.13 1.38 -3.93
C SER A 130 2.16 1.69 -2.84
N VAL A 131 1.76 2.19 -1.66
CA VAL A 131 2.64 2.21 -0.48
C VAL A 131 3.16 0.79 -0.15
N ALA A 132 2.39 -0.26 -0.46
CA ALA A 132 2.80 -1.66 -0.31
C ALA A 132 4.09 -2.01 -1.06
N LYS A 133 4.42 -1.31 -2.16
CA LYS A 133 5.63 -1.53 -2.94
C LYS A 133 6.90 -1.37 -2.10
N SER A 134 6.89 -0.38 -1.22
CA SER A 134 8.04 -0.14 -0.31
C SER A 134 8.17 -1.24 0.74
N PHE A 135 7.06 -1.81 1.22
CA PHE A 135 7.10 -3.02 2.07
C PHE A 135 7.68 -4.21 1.31
N THR A 136 7.23 -4.45 0.08
CA THR A 136 7.72 -5.52 -0.79
C THR A 136 9.23 -5.38 -1.04
N SER A 137 9.73 -4.17 -1.28
CA SER A 137 11.16 -3.88 -1.39
C SER A 137 11.93 -4.27 -0.13
N SER A 138 11.42 -3.94 1.06
CA SER A 138 12.06 -4.33 2.32
C SER A 138 12.18 -5.85 2.45
N LEU A 139 11.17 -6.61 1.98
CA LEU A 139 11.21 -8.07 2.00
C LEU A 139 12.29 -8.65 1.08
N VAL A 140 12.58 -8.00 -0.06
CA VAL A 140 13.73 -8.37 -0.92
C VAL A 140 15.04 -8.18 -0.16
N GLY A 141 15.21 -7.04 0.53
CA GLY A 141 16.39 -6.77 1.33
C GLY A 141 16.61 -7.81 2.43
N ILE A 142 15.55 -8.22 3.10
CA ILE A 142 15.60 -9.26 4.14
C ILE A 142 15.94 -10.62 3.53
N ALA A 143 15.32 -10.97 2.41
CA ALA A 143 15.61 -12.23 1.70
C ALA A 143 17.06 -12.29 1.21
N LEU A 144 17.64 -11.17 0.81
CA LEU A 144 19.07 -11.04 0.47
C LEU A 144 19.95 -11.22 1.74
N LYS A 145 19.60 -10.58 2.86
CA LYS A 145 20.32 -10.73 4.14
C LYS A 145 20.28 -12.17 4.67
N ASP A 146 19.13 -12.82 4.53
CA ASP A 146 18.93 -14.22 4.94
C ASP A 146 19.61 -15.23 3.98
N GLY A 147 20.12 -14.78 2.82
CA GLY A 147 20.77 -15.63 1.80
C GLY A 147 19.77 -16.41 0.92
N ASN A 148 18.48 -16.10 1.00
CA ASN A 148 17.46 -16.69 0.11
C ASN A 148 17.53 -16.11 -1.31
N ILE A 149 17.91 -14.83 -1.44
CA ILE A 149 18.33 -14.19 -2.68
C ILE A 149 19.86 -14.06 -2.60
N LYS A 150 20.55 -14.41 -3.68
CA LYS A 150 22.03 -14.43 -3.69
C LYS A 150 22.61 -13.06 -4.06
N SER A 151 22.06 -12.43 -5.08
CA SER A 151 22.46 -11.11 -5.57
C SER A 151 21.27 -10.37 -6.18
N LEU A 152 21.30 -9.05 -6.12
CA LEU A 152 20.35 -8.21 -6.88
C LEU A 152 20.65 -8.20 -8.38
N ASP A 153 21.82 -8.68 -8.80
CA ASP A 153 22.21 -8.88 -10.20
C ASP A 153 21.72 -10.20 -10.77
N ASP A 154 21.15 -11.09 -9.93
CA ASP A 154 20.56 -12.34 -10.41
C ASP A 154 19.38 -12.03 -11.33
N ASN A 155 19.19 -12.85 -12.37
CA ASN A 155 18.02 -12.75 -13.24
C ASN A 155 16.75 -13.17 -12.48
N VAL A 156 15.67 -12.42 -12.66
CA VAL A 156 14.37 -12.73 -12.02
C VAL A 156 13.86 -14.12 -12.41
N SER A 157 14.19 -14.60 -13.62
CA SER A 157 13.84 -15.92 -14.11
C SER A 157 14.60 -17.06 -13.41
N ASP A 158 15.67 -16.75 -12.66
CA ASP A 158 16.34 -17.76 -11.84
C ASP A 158 15.49 -18.17 -10.63
N TYR A 159 14.64 -17.30 -10.17
CA TYR A 159 13.66 -17.53 -9.10
C TYR A 159 12.26 -17.83 -9.67
N ILE A 160 11.79 -17.05 -10.64
CA ILE A 160 10.47 -17.22 -11.26
C ILE A 160 10.64 -18.00 -12.57
N LYS A 161 10.66 -19.33 -12.49
CA LYS A 161 10.91 -20.20 -13.67
C LYS A 161 9.94 -19.98 -14.83
N GLY A 162 8.69 -19.54 -14.53
CA GLY A 162 7.69 -19.22 -15.53
C GLY A 162 8.04 -18.04 -16.45
N LEU A 163 9.06 -17.24 -16.09
CA LEU A 163 9.55 -16.12 -16.92
C LEU A 163 10.65 -16.52 -17.90
N LYS A 164 11.16 -17.77 -17.86
CA LYS A 164 12.16 -18.24 -18.83
C LYS A 164 11.63 -18.13 -20.26
N GLY A 165 12.48 -17.60 -21.16
CA GLY A 165 12.15 -17.37 -22.56
C GLY A 165 11.21 -16.18 -22.82
N SER A 166 10.83 -15.41 -21.81
CA SER A 166 10.12 -14.15 -21.96
C SER A 166 11.08 -12.95 -21.99
N VAL A 167 10.56 -11.74 -22.17
CA VAL A 167 11.34 -10.50 -22.09
C VAL A 167 11.96 -10.27 -20.70
N TYR A 168 11.44 -10.91 -19.66
CA TYR A 168 11.97 -10.86 -18.30
C TYR A 168 13.13 -11.83 -18.04
N ASP A 169 13.47 -12.74 -18.97
CA ASP A 169 14.51 -13.75 -18.74
C ASP A 169 15.90 -13.14 -18.48
N SER A 170 16.16 -11.94 -19.02
CA SER A 170 17.41 -11.21 -18.84
C SER A 170 17.30 -9.98 -17.91
N VAL A 171 16.18 -9.82 -17.24
CA VAL A 171 15.96 -8.69 -16.29
C VAL A 171 16.48 -9.08 -14.92
N THR A 172 17.27 -8.22 -14.29
CA THR A 172 17.79 -8.43 -12.94
C THR A 172 16.78 -8.01 -11.87
N ILE A 173 16.97 -8.50 -10.63
CA ILE A 173 16.18 -8.10 -9.47
C ILE A 173 16.32 -6.59 -9.22
N SER A 174 17.53 -6.03 -9.38
CA SER A 174 17.79 -4.59 -9.27
C SER A 174 16.96 -3.79 -10.27
N GLN A 175 16.86 -4.24 -11.52
CA GLN A 175 16.07 -3.58 -12.56
C GLN A 175 14.57 -3.64 -12.30
N LEU A 176 14.06 -4.72 -11.70
CA LEU A 176 12.66 -4.73 -11.22
C LEU A 176 12.44 -3.77 -10.06
N LEU A 177 13.34 -3.74 -9.07
CA LEU A 177 13.25 -2.83 -7.91
C LEU A 177 13.25 -1.36 -8.34
N THR A 178 14.01 -1.03 -9.37
CA THR A 178 14.12 0.34 -9.90
C THR A 178 13.13 0.66 -11.01
N MET A 179 12.29 -0.32 -11.43
CA MET A 179 11.33 -0.15 -12.53
C MET A 179 12.01 0.27 -13.84
N THR A 180 13.14 -0.38 -14.15
CA THR A 180 13.94 -0.15 -15.36
C THR A 180 14.09 -1.41 -16.21
N SER A 181 13.11 -2.31 -16.19
CA SER A 181 13.15 -3.55 -16.98
C SER A 181 13.14 -3.30 -18.48
N GLY A 182 12.65 -2.15 -18.93
CA GLY A 182 12.45 -1.82 -20.34
C GLY A 182 11.26 -2.55 -20.98
N VAL A 183 10.40 -3.18 -20.19
CA VAL A 183 9.16 -3.84 -20.67
C VAL A 183 8.06 -2.80 -20.83
N ASP A 184 7.29 -2.93 -21.91
CA ASP A 184 6.14 -2.08 -22.19
C ASP A 184 5.02 -2.36 -21.19
N TRP A 185 4.51 -1.29 -20.56
CA TRP A 185 3.49 -1.37 -19.52
C TRP A 185 2.62 -0.12 -19.51
N ASN A 186 1.30 -0.31 -19.53
CA ASN A 186 0.32 0.78 -19.42
C ASN A 186 -0.23 0.86 -17.98
N GLU A 187 0.23 1.85 -17.21
CA GLU A 187 -0.24 2.12 -15.83
C GLU A 187 -1.40 3.13 -15.78
N SER A 188 -2.17 3.34 -16.86
CA SER A 188 -3.31 4.27 -16.85
C SER A 188 -4.42 3.79 -15.92
N TYR A 189 -4.71 4.55 -14.87
CA TYR A 189 -5.78 4.23 -13.89
C TYR A 189 -7.18 4.59 -14.36
N THR A 190 -7.31 5.25 -15.52
CA THR A 190 -8.60 5.67 -16.10
C THR A 190 -8.97 4.90 -17.35
N ASP A 191 -8.06 4.09 -17.90
CA ASP A 191 -8.26 3.25 -19.06
C ASP A 191 -8.56 1.80 -18.62
N PRO A 192 -9.78 1.28 -18.82
CA PRO A 192 -10.11 -0.10 -18.48
C PRO A 192 -9.35 -1.14 -19.32
N GLN A 193 -8.68 -0.73 -20.41
CA GLN A 193 -7.84 -1.58 -21.24
C GLN A 193 -6.36 -1.53 -20.84
N SER A 194 -5.99 -0.69 -19.87
CA SER A 194 -4.61 -0.63 -19.37
C SER A 194 -4.17 -1.93 -18.72
N ASP A 195 -2.87 -2.17 -18.68
CA ASP A 195 -2.31 -3.36 -18.04
C ASP A 195 -2.64 -3.41 -16.54
N VAL A 196 -2.55 -2.25 -15.85
CA VAL A 196 -2.88 -2.15 -14.42
C VAL A 196 -4.37 -2.43 -14.13
N ALA A 197 -5.28 -2.19 -15.07
CA ALA A 197 -6.69 -2.52 -14.91
C ALA A 197 -6.98 -4.00 -15.20
N ARG A 198 -6.19 -4.65 -16.05
CA ARG A 198 -6.48 -5.99 -16.60
C ARG A 198 -5.73 -7.12 -15.92
N PHE A 199 -4.52 -6.89 -15.40
CA PHE A 199 -3.66 -7.98 -14.94
C PHE A 199 -4.27 -8.80 -13.80
N ASN A 200 -5.01 -8.19 -12.88
CA ASN A 200 -5.67 -8.89 -11.77
C ASN A 200 -6.86 -9.74 -12.21
N ASN A 201 -7.44 -9.46 -13.38
CA ASN A 201 -8.55 -10.21 -13.94
C ASN A 201 -8.09 -11.20 -15.02
N HIS A 202 -6.77 -11.32 -15.24
CA HIS A 202 -6.21 -12.27 -16.19
C HIS A 202 -6.49 -13.71 -15.74
N ILE A 203 -6.93 -14.55 -16.68
CA ILE A 203 -7.15 -15.98 -16.43
C ILE A 203 -5.93 -16.73 -16.98
N ALA A 204 -5.07 -17.19 -16.08
CA ALA A 204 -3.93 -18.01 -16.44
C ALA A 204 -4.40 -19.40 -16.93
N THR A 205 -3.99 -19.78 -18.13
CA THR A 205 -4.28 -21.11 -18.73
C THR A 205 -3.05 -22.01 -18.84
N ASP A 206 -1.90 -21.49 -18.41
CA ASP A 206 -0.58 -22.13 -18.52
C ASP A 206 -0.07 -22.74 -17.20
N GLY A 207 -0.91 -22.72 -16.15
CA GLY A 207 -0.58 -23.26 -14.83
C GLY A 207 0.37 -22.37 -14.01
N LEU A 208 0.67 -21.17 -14.49
CA LEU A 208 1.51 -20.19 -13.78
C LEU A 208 0.65 -19.29 -12.87
N PRO A 209 1.26 -18.64 -11.87
CA PRO A 209 0.58 -17.56 -11.16
C PRO A 209 0.05 -16.51 -12.12
N THR A 210 -1.12 -15.96 -11.83
CA THR A 210 -1.84 -15.01 -12.70
C THR A 210 -0.94 -13.88 -13.21
N ILE A 211 -0.17 -13.26 -12.31
CA ILE A 211 0.73 -12.15 -12.69
C ILE A 211 1.88 -12.63 -13.59
N VAL A 212 2.44 -13.79 -13.35
CA VAL A 212 3.53 -14.36 -14.17
C VAL A 212 3.03 -14.69 -15.57
N SER A 213 1.84 -15.32 -15.65
CA SER A 213 1.17 -15.64 -16.92
C SER A 213 0.86 -14.37 -17.73
N TYR A 214 0.46 -13.28 -17.07
CA TYR A 214 0.21 -11.99 -17.74
C TYR A 214 1.51 -11.33 -18.20
N MET A 215 2.44 -11.10 -17.29
CA MET A 215 3.66 -10.31 -17.54
C MET A 215 4.58 -10.95 -18.59
N ARG A 216 4.65 -12.28 -18.66
CA ARG A 216 5.46 -12.96 -19.66
C ARG A 216 5.01 -12.75 -21.12
N THR A 217 3.78 -12.26 -21.32
CA THR A 217 3.23 -11.99 -22.67
C THR A 217 3.54 -10.59 -23.17
N LEU A 218 4.04 -9.71 -22.29
CA LEU A 218 4.38 -8.35 -22.67
C LEU A 218 5.60 -8.27 -23.58
N SER A 219 5.73 -7.16 -24.30
CA SER A 219 6.84 -6.89 -25.19
C SER A 219 7.88 -5.98 -24.53
N ARG A 220 9.09 -5.95 -25.07
CA ARG A 220 10.14 -5.01 -24.67
C ARG A 220 10.03 -3.73 -25.47
N ALA A 221 9.95 -2.58 -24.78
CA ALA A 221 9.95 -1.26 -25.38
C ALA A 221 11.37 -0.65 -25.46
N HIS A 222 12.21 -0.90 -24.43
CA HIS A 222 13.56 -0.36 -24.31
C HIS A 222 14.54 -1.40 -23.77
N PRO A 223 15.85 -1.27 -23.98
CA PRO A 223 16.84 -2.09 -23.29
C PRO A 223 16.68 -1.99 -21.77
N ALA A 224 16.86 -3.11 -21.07
CA ALA A 224 16.79 -3.16 -19.63
C ALA A 224 17.88 -2.30 -18.98
N GLY A 225 17.50 -1.49 -17.98
CA GLY A 225 18.40 -0.56 -17.28
C GLY A 225 18.41 0.86 -17.85
N GLU A 226 17.85 1.13 -19.04
CA GLU A 226 17.98 2.42 -19.70
C GLU A 226 16.87 3.42 -19.35
N GLN A 227 15.63 2.96 -19.22
CA GLN A 227 14.49 3.84 -18.99
C GLN A 227 13.65 3.40 -17.82
N TRP A 228 13.23 4.36 -17.02
CA TRP A 228 12.28 4.18 -15.95
C TRP A 228 10.85 4.19 -16.49
N LEU A 229 10.07 3.19 -16.11
CA LEU A 229 8.63 3.13 -16.39
C LEU A 229 7.92 2.53 -15.18
N TYR A 230 7.07 3.33 -14.52
CA TYR A 230 6.33 2.85 -13.36
C TYR A 230 5.44 1.67 -13.71
N SER A 231 5.61 0.54 -13.01
CA SER A 231 4.89 -0.69 -13.28
C SER A 231 4.47 -1.39 -11.99
N THR A 232 3.16 -1.42 -11.74
CA THR A 232 2.58 -2.22 -10.65
C THR A 232 2.77 -3.72 -10.90
N GLY A 233 2.74 -4.16 -12.16
CA GLY A 233 2.98 -5.54 -12.54
C GLY A 233 4.36 -6.05 -12.13
N GLU A 234 5.40 -5.22 -12.25
CA GLU A 234 6.76 -5.60 -11.84
C GLU A 234 6.88 -5.77 -10.33
N THR A 235 6.23 -4.94 -9.53
CA THR A 235 6.22 -5.17 -8.08
C THR A 235 5.49 -6.47 -7.73
N ASN A 236 4.45 -6.83 -8.47
CA ASN A 236 3.80 -8.14 -8.26
C ASN A 236 4.74 -9.31 -8.62
N LEU A 237 5.58 -9.18 -9.65
CA LEU A 237 6.65 -10.16 -9.91
C LEU A 237 7.66 -10.22 -8.76
N ILE A 238 8.02 -9.07 -8.13
CA ILE A 238 8.91 -9.06 -6.96
C ILE A 238 8.29 -9.87 -5.81
N GLY A 239 7.00 -9.76 -5.55
CA GLY A 239 6.32 -10.57 -4.53
C GLY A 239 6.41 -12.07 -4.80
N ILE A 240 6.16 -12.49 -6.06
CA ILE A 240 6.33 -13.89 -6.48
C ILE A 240 7.80 -14.34 -6.33
N LEU A 241 8.75 -13.46 -6.63
CA LEU A 241 10.18 -13.73 -6.47
C LEU A 241 10.55 -13.99 -5.00
N VAL A 242 10.08 -13.12 -4.09
CA VAL A 242 10.30 -13.30 -2.64
C VAL A 242 9.68 -14.60 -2.15
N GLU A 243 8.45 -14.91 -2.57
CA GLU A 243 7.80 -16.19 -2.22
C GLU A 243 8.61 -17.39 -2.76
N ALA A 244 9.04 -17.34 -4.01
CA ALA A 244 9.82 -18.41 -4.62
C ALA A 244 11.19 -18.61 -3.94
N ALA A 245 11.84 -17.51 -3.53
CA ALA A 245 13.14 -17.54 -2.86
C ALA A 245 13.05 -18.04 -1.41
N THR A 246 12.00 -17.63 -0.67
CA THR A 246 11.86 -17.90 0.77
C THR A 246 11.01 -19.14 1.08
N GLY A 247 10.19 -19.60 0.12
CA GLY A 247 9.20 -20.65 0.36
C GLY A 247 8.01 -20.20 1.21
N GLN A 248 7.88 -18.90 1.52
CA GLN A 248 6.83 -18.32 2.35
C GLN A 248 6.04 -17.29 1.55
N SER A 249 4.74 -17.17 1.80
CA SER A 249 3.97 -16.05 1.26
C SER A 249 4.46 -14.72 1.82
N ILE A 250 4.34 -13.65 1.04
CA ILE A 250 4.88 -12.34 1.47
C ILE A 250 4.17 -11.77 2.71
N ALA A 251 2.89 -12.05 2.91
CA ALA A 251 2.16 -11.67 4.13
C ALA A 251 2.71 -12.40 5.37
N GLN A 252 3.00 -13.69 5.26
CA GLN A 252 3.63 -14.45 6.33
C GLN A 252 5.05 -13.92 6.59
N TYR A 253 5.84 -13.73 5.55
CA TYR A 253 7.22 -13.25 5.66
C TYR A 253 7.29 -11.83 6.25
N LEU A 254 6.37 -10.92 5.84
CA LEU A 254 6.22 -9.60 6.46
C LEU A 254 5.87 -9.72 7.95
N GLY A 255 4.94 -10.61 8.29
CA GLY A 255 4.51 -10.87 9.66
C GLY A 255 5.68 -11.29 10.57
N GLU A 256 6.45 -12.28 10.12
CA GLU A 256 7.55 -12.88 10.87
C GLU A 256 8.79 -11.98 10.95
N LYS A 257 9.10 -11.24 9.88
CA LYS A 257 10.35 -10.49 9.79
C LYS A 257 10.23 -9.04 10.26
N ILE A 258 9.11 -8.38 10.00
CA ILE A 258 8.93 -6.96 10.30
C ILE A 258 7.79 -6.75 11.29
N TRP A 259 6.57 -7.22 10.97
CA TRP A 259 5.35 -6.79 11.65
C TRP A 259 5.38 -7.11 13.14
N GLN A 260 5.60 -8.35 13.47
CA GLN A 260 5.67 -8.81 14.87
C GLN A 260 6.95 -8.35 15.58
N PRO A 261 8.17 -8.57 15.02
CA PRO A 261 9.40 -8.21 15.73
C PRO A 261 9.61 -6.71 15.95
N PHE A 262 9.14 -5.86 15.03
CA PHE A 262 9.24 -4.40 15.17
C PHE A 262 8.17 -3.82 16.10
N GLY A 263 7.15 -4.59 16.46
CA GLY A 263 6.12 -4.17 17.41
C GLY A 263 4.93 -3.47 16.76
N MET A 264 4.51 -3.88 15.54
CA MET A 264 3.27 -3.38 14.93
C MET A 264 2.09 -3.74 15.82
N ALA A 265 1.22 -2.75 16.08
CA ALA A 265 0.25 -2.85 17.18
C ALA A 265 -1.04 -3.57 16.80
N ASP A 266 -1.43 -3.47 15.53
CA ASP A 266 -2.71 -3.93 15.07
C ASP A 266 -2.57 -5.06 14.04
N GLN A 267 -3.61 -5.87 13.93
CA GLN A 267 -3.69 -6.84 12.87
C GLN A 267 -3.77 -6.12 11.51
N ALA A 268 -2.99 -6.59 10.55
CA ALA A 268 -3.07 -6.16 9.17
C ALA A 268 -3.52 -7.30 8.27
N SER A 269 -3.74 -7.02 6.99
CA SER A 269 -3.96 -8.04 5.98
C SER A 269 -3.38 -7.61 4.63
N TRP A 270 -3.07 -8.58 3.79
CA TRP A 270 -2.68 -8.35 2.41
C TRP A 270 -3.71 -8.96 1.48
N LEU A 271 -4.22 -8.17 0.52
CA LEU A 271 -5.23 -8.65 -0.41
C LEU A 271 -4.61 -9.63 -1.41
N LEU A 272 -5.43 -10.61 -1.83
CA LEU A 272 -5.03 -11.69 -2.72
C LEU A 272 -5.64 -11.51 -4.12
N GLY A 273 -4.87 -11.87 -5.13
CA GLY A 273 -5.36 -12.06 -6.48
C GLY A 273 -6.25 -13.32 -6.61
N PRO A 274 -6.81 -13.54 -7.81
CA PRO A 274 -7.70 -14.69 -8.07
C PRO A 274 -7.04 -16.05 -7.82
N ASP A 275 -5.73 -16.14 -7.97
CA ASP A 275 -4.90 -17.34 -7.75
C ASP A 275 -4.47 -17.55 -6.29
N GLY A 276 -4.90 -16.65 -5.39
CA GLY A 276 -4.56 -16.71 -3.96
C GLY A 276 -3.16 -16.19 -3.61
N LYS A 277 -2.47 -15.54 -4.57
CA LYS A 277 -1.20 -14.84 -4.32
C LYS A 277 -1.47 -13.40 -3.88
N GLU A 278 -0.63 -12.88 -2.98
CA GLU A 278 -0.74 -11.50 -2.53
C GLU A 278 -0.47 -10.52 -3.68
N ILE A 279 -1.30 -9.46 -3.77
CA ILE A 279 -1.12 -8.37 -4.73
C ILE A 279 -0.01 -7.46 -4.17
N SER A 280 1.25 -7.82 -4.39
CA SER A 280 2.40 -7.21 -3.73
C SER A 280 2.67 -5.76 -4.12
N GLY A 281 2.18 -5.32 -5.28
CA GLY A 281 2.24 -3.92 -5.71
C GLY A 281 1.21 -3.02 -5.04
N CYS A 282 0.31 -3.58 -4.22
CA CYS A 282 -0.83 -2.88 -3.65
C CYS A 282 -1.35 -3.58 -2.38
N CYS A 283 -2.15 -2.86 -1.68
CA CYS A 283 -3.33 -3.36 -0.96
C CYS A 283 -3.04 -4.10 0.35
N ILE A 284 -2.08 -3.62 1.15
CA ILE A 284 -2.01 -3.90 2.58
C ILE A 284 -3.13 -3.10 3.26
N GLN A 285 -3.88 -3.74 4.14
CA GLN A 285 -4.85 -3.11 5.02
C GLN A 285 -4.24 -3.00 6.41
N ALA A 286 -3.98 -1.78 6.87
CA ALA A 286 -3.35 -1.53 8.17
C ALA A 286 -3.89 -0.27 8.84
N SER A 287 -3.65 -0.11 10.14
CA SER A 287 -3.95 1.13 10.85
C SER A 287 -2.97 2.25 10.41
N LEU A 288 -3.42 3.50 10.49
CA LEU A 288 -2.58 4.66 10.23
C LEU A 288 -1.30 4.65 11.11
N ARG A 289 -1.46 4.24 12.37
CA ARG A 289 -0.33 4.15 13.31
C ARG A 289 0.67 3.09 12.90
N ASP A 290 0.25 1.98 12.29
CA ASP A 290 1.18 0.94 11.84
C ASP A 290 1.84 1.32 10.50
N PHE A 291 1.19 2.08 9.63
CA PHE A 291 1.88 2.72 8.51
C PHE A 291 2.98 3.69 9.00
N ALA A 292 2.72 4.47 10.05
CA ALA A 292 3.72 5.34 10.64
C ALA A 292 4.86 4.55 11.34
N ARG A 293 4.54 3.42 12.02
CA ARG A 293 5.58 2.52 12.56
C ARG A 293 6.46 1.92 11.48
N TYR A 294 5.88 1.59 10.32
CA TYR A 294 6.71 1.17 9.19
C TYR A 294 7.65 2.28 8.73
N GLY A 295 7.19 3.52 8.69
CA GLY A 295 8.06 4.68 8.46
C GLY A 295 9.20 4.79 9.48
N LEU A 296 8.94 4.51 10.76
CA LEU A 296 10.01 4.44 11.79
C LEU A 296 10.95 3.27 11.56
N PHE A 297 10.46 2.10 11.15
CA PHE A 297 11.30 0.95 10.80
C PHE A 297 12.31 1.32 9.71
N VAL A 298 11.87 2.05 8.70
CA VAL A 298 12.73 2.54 7.61
C VAL A 298 13.72 3.60 8.14
N LEU A 299 13.24 4.57 8.91
CA LEU A 299 14.06 5.63 9.49
C LEU A 299 15.15 5.09 10.42
N GLU A 300 14.90 3.97 11.09
CA GLU A 300 15.82 3.27 11.97
C GLU A 300 16.67 2.21 11.24
N ASP A 301 16.76 2.31 9.89
CA ASP A 301 17.55 1.43 9.04
C ASP A 301 17.27 -0.07 9.28
N GLY A 302 15.99 -0.40 9.49
CA GLY A 302 15.56 -1.78 9.70
C GLY A 302 16.06 -2.41 11.00
N ASN A 303 16.38 -1.58 11.99
CA ASN A 303 16.89 -2.05 13.26
C ASN A 303 15.80 -2.66 14.14
N ILE A 304 16.00 -3.90 14.55
CA ILE A 304 15.14 -4.61 15.49
C ILE A 304 16.02 -5.10 16.64
N ASN A 305 15.74 -4.63 17.85
CA ASN A 305 16.50 -4.99 19.07
C ASN A 305 18.00 -4.79 18.94
N GLY A 306 18.44 -3.68 18.32
CA GLY A 306 19.84 -3.33 18.16
C GLY A 306 20.55 -3.99 16.98
N LYS A 307 19.84 -4.72 16.12
CA LYS A 307 20.41 -5.40 14.95
C LYS A 307 19.58 -5.09 13.70
N SER A 308 20.24 -4.63 12.63
CA SER A 308 19.57 -4.50 11.33
C SER A 308 19.29 -5.88 10.75
N ILE A 309 18.05 -6.09 10.29
CA ILE A 309 17.60 -7.29 9.59
C ILE A 309 17.79 -7.19 8.07
N LEU A 310 18.38 -6.11 7.60
CA LEU A 310 18.65 -5.80 6.20
C LEU A 310 20.16 -5.78 5.94
N PRO A 311 20.63 -5.91 4.69
CA PRO A 311 22.03 -5.67 4.35
C PRO A 311 22.47 -4.26 4.75
N ASP A 312 23.72 -4.11 5.12
CA ASP A 312 24.29 -2.82 5.51
C ASP A 312 24.11 -1.80 4.38
N GLY A 313 23.54 -0.64 4.71
CA GLY A 313 23.26 0.42 3.75
C GLY A 313 22.08 0.16 2.82
N TRP A 314 21.24 -0.84 3.11
CA TRP A 314 20.06 -1.14 2.28
C TRP A 314 19.18 0.08 2.06
N PHE A 315 18.69 0.70 3.14
CA PHE A 315 17.82 1.86 2.98
C PHE A 315 18.56 3.07 2.40
N LYS A 316 19.85 3.25 2.68
CA LYS A 316 20.65 4.30 2.03
C LYS A 316 20.61 4.17 0.51
N THR A 317 20.69 2.95 -0.04
CA THR A 317 20.59 2.69 -1.48
C THR A 317 19.14 2.74 -1.94
N ALA A 318 18.24 2.04 -1.24
CA ALA A 318 16.84 1.91 -1.62
C ALA A 318 16.08 3.24 -1.67
N THR A 319 16.48 4.22 -0.84
CA THR A 319 15.84 5.53 -0.71
C THR A 319 16.64 6.67 -1.33
N SER A 320 17.67 6.37 -2.12
CA SER A 320 18.39 7.32 -2.98
C SER A 320 18.06 7.10 -4.45
N LYS A 321 18.28 8.10 -5.29
CA LYS A 321 18.00 8.04 -6.73
C LYS A 321 18.84 6.95 -7.39
N GLN A 322 18.20 5.89 -7.86
CA GLN A 322 18.76 4.82 -8.66
C GLN A 322 18.34 4.93 -10.13
N ALA A 323 17.16 5.48 -10.38
CA ALA A 323 16.65 5.73 -11.72
C ALA A 323 16.18 7.18 -11.86
N ASP A 324 16.42 7.77 -13.04
CA ASP A 324 15.90 9.08 -13.40
C ASP A 324 14.46 8.93 -13.90
N ILE A 325 13.55 9.71 -13.31
CA ILE A 325 12.13 9.71 -13.67
C ILE A 325 11.73 10.86 -14.59
N GLY A 326 12.72 11.60 -15.10
CA GLY A 326 12.50 12.76 -15.97
C GLY A 326 11.96 14.00 -15.25
N GLN A 327 12.03 14.06 -13.92
CA GLN A 327 11.59 15.19 -13.10
C GLN A 327 12.79 15.75 -12.32
N PRO A 328 13.16 17.03 -12.52
CA PRO A 328 14.24 17.65 -11.76
C PRO A 328 14.02 17.55 -10.26
N GLY A 329 15.08 17.31 -9.51
CA GLY A 329 15.03 17.21 -8.05
C GLY A 329 14.41 15.90 -7.51
N SER A 330 14.07 14.97 -8.38
CA SER A 330 13.40 13.73 -8.02
C SER A 330 14.01 12.52 -8.71
N GLY A 331 13.74 11.33 -8.17
CA GLY A 331 14.16 10.06 -8.74
C GLY A 331 13.35 8.90 -8.17
N TYR A 332 13.77 7.68 -8.52
CA TYR A 332 13.21 6.45 -7.99
C TYR A 332 14.32 5.53 -7.48
N GLY A 333 14.12 5.02 -6.29
CA GLY A 333 15.02 4.04 -5.67
C GLY A 333 14.47 2.63 -5.80
N TYR A 334 14.67 1.78 -4.77
CA TYR A 334 14.10 0.45 -4.73
C TYR A 334 12.65 0.52 -4.20
N GLN A 335 11.72 0.86 -5.10
CA GLN A 335 10.28 1.05 -4.83
C GLN A 335 9.99 2.26 -3.90
N TRP A 336 10.83 3.30 -3.97
CA TRP A 336 10.69 4.55 -3.25
C TRP A 336 10.82 5.74 -4.21
N TRP A 337 9.96 6.73 -4.05
CA TRP A 337 10.11 8.04 -4.68
C TRP A 337 11.13 8.85 -3.86
N THR A 338 12.17 9.35 -4.50
CA THR A 338 13.31 9.99 -3.85
C THR A 338 13.44 11.45 -4.27
N PHE A 339 14.05 12.27 -3.40
CA PHE A 339 14.31 13.68 -3.65
C PHE A 339 15.77 14.03 -3.39
N ASP A 340 16.28 15.07 -4.07
CA ASP A 340 17.69 15.48 -3.99
C ASP A 340 18.08 16.05 -2.60
N ASP A 341 17.09 16.47 -1.80
CA ASP A 341 17.28 16.91 -0.41
C ASP A 341 17.45 15.74 0.60
N GLY A 342 17.45 14.51 0.11
CA GLY A 342 17.60 13.32 0.93
C GLY A 342 16.29 12.81 1.56
N THR A 343 15.18 13.50 1.32
CA THR A 343 13.86 13.00 1.72
C THR A 343 13.34 11.98 0.70
N PHE A 344 12.40 11.14 1.12
CA PHE A 344 11.81 10.14 0.24
C PHE A 344 10.40 9.75 0.70
N THR A 345 9.65 9.12 -0.17
CA THR A 345 8.26 8.79 0.12
C THR A 345 7.79 7.51 -0.56
N ALA A 346 7.03 6.70 0.18
CA ALA A 346 6.14 5.70 -0.40
C ALA A 346 4.83 6.39 -0.79
N ARG A 347 4.32 6.14 -2.00
CA ARG A 347 3.09 6.75 -2.50
C ARG A 347 2.11 5.71 -2.99
N GLY A 348 0.83 5.93 -2.74
CA GLY A 348 -0.28 5.19 -3.31
C GLY A 348 -1.29 6.12 -3.97
N ILE A 349 -2.03 5.60 -4.93
CA ILE A 349 -3.11 6.34 -5.55
C ILE A 349 -4.14 6.79 -4.51
N PHE A 350 -4.94 7.79 -4.87
CA PHE A 350 -5.93 8.44 -4.00
C PHE A 350 -5.33 9.12 -2.77
N GLY A 351 -4.02 9.43 -2.75
CA GLY A 351 -3.39 10.25 -1.72
C GLY A 351 -2.72 9.49 -0.57
N GLN A 352 -2.53 8.17 -0.66
CA GLN A 352 -1.79 7.43 0.37
C GLN A 352 -0.31 7.83 0.35
N THR A 353 0.27 8.04 1.54
CA THR A 353 1.67 8.48 1.61
C THR A 353 2.30 8.07 2.94
N ILE A 354 3.56 7.62 2.88
CA ILE A 354 4.48 7.65 4.02
C ILE A 354 5.67 8.49 3.57
N PHE A 355 5.78 9.70 4.10
CA PHE A 355 6.90 10.60 3.85
C PHE A 355 7.92 10.46 4.98
N ILE A 356 9.21 10.43 4.63
CA ILE A 356 10.31 10.25 5.58
C ILE A 356 11.39 11.29 5.29
N ASP A 357 11.80 11.99 6.36
CA ASP A 357 12.92 12.91 6.38
C ASP A 357 13.94 12.44 7.44
N PRO A 358 15.01 11.75 7.04
CA PRO A 358 16.01 11.25 7.97
C PRO A 358 16.76 12.36 8.72
N ALA A 359 17.01 13.50 8.06
CA ALA A 359 17.75 14.60 8.68
C ALA A 359 16.99 15.19 9.88
N ARG A 360 15.65 15.25 9.79
CA ARG A 360 14.77 15.75 10.86
C ARG A 360 14.19 14.64 11.73
N GLN A 361 14.51 13.37 11.47
CA GLN A 361 13.88 12.22 12.13
C GLN A 361 12.34 12.31 12.10
N LEU A 362 11.80 12.64 10.91
CA LEU A 362 10.40 12.91 10.69
C LEU A 362 9.78 11.78 9.86
N VAL A 363 8.61 11.32 10.28
CA VAL A 363 7.72 10.43 9.51
C VAL A 363 6.34 11.05 9.45
N ILE A 364 5.75 11.12 8.26
CA ILE A 364 4.36 11.55 8.07
C ILE A 364 3.62 10.45 7.33
N ALA A 365 2.59 9.88 7.96
CA ALA A 365 1.68 8.93 7.34
C ALA A 365 0.36 9.60 7.01
N LEU A 366 -0.13 9.42 5.79
CA LEU A 366 -1.38 10.00 5.28
C LEU A 366 -2.22 8.90 4.62
N ASN A 367 -3.48 8.81 5.02
CA ASN A 367 -4.52 8.05 4.34
C ASN A 367 -5.50 9.02 3.70
N GLY A 368 -5.76 8.88 2.41
CA GLY A 368 -6.62 9.79 1.65
C GLY A 368 -7.58 9.06 0.72
N ASN A 369 -8.55 9.82 0.20
CA ASN A 369 -9.48 9.37 -0.83
C ASN A 369 -9.71 10.51 -1.84
N TRP A 370 -8.67 10.92 -2.56
CA TRP A 370 -8.76 11.92 -3.63
C TRP A 370 -9.80 11.51 -4.67
N LEU A 371 -10.40 12.49 -5.34
CA LEU A 371 -11.39 12.22 -6.38
C LEU A 371 -10.80 11.35 -7.50
N GLY A 372 -9.63 11.69 -7.99
CA GLY A 372 -8.86 10.92 -8.97
C GLY A 372 -7.78 10.06 -8.33
N ALA A 373 -7.33 9.04 -9.06
CA ALA A 373 -6.21 8.18 -8.62
C ALA A 373 -4.93 8.99 -8.38
N THR A 374 -4.69 10.00 -9.21
CA THR A 374 -3.59 10.96 -9.10
C THR A 374 -4.14 12.37 -9.29
N ASP A 375 -3.53 13.35 -8.62
CA ASP A 375 -3.86 14.77 -8.74
C ASP A 375 -2.60 15.60 -8.46
N GLN A 376 -2.19 16.38 -9.46
CA GLN A 376 -0.95 17.16 -9.39
C GLN A 376 -1.10 18.33 -8.41
N GLU A 377 -2.24 19.01 -8.40
CA GLU A 377 -2.46 20.16 -7.54
C GLU A 377 -2.54 19.73 -6.07
N LEU A 378 -3.31 18.69 -5.76
CA LEU A 378 -3.37 18.13 -4.41
C LEU A 378 -2.01 17.63 -3.94
N ASN A 379 -1.22 17.05 -4.85
CA ASN A 379 0.15 16.62 -4.53
C ASN A 379 1.05 17.82 -4.19
N GLN A 380 0.98 18.92 -4.95
CA GLN A 380 1.74 20.14 -4.66
C GLN A 380 1.33 20.76 -3.30
N GLN A 381 0.03 20.88 -3.04
CA GLN A 381 -0.49 21.38 -1.76
C GLN A 381 -0.03 20.50 -0.57
N ARG A 382 -0.05 19.18 -0.74
CA ARG A 382 0.45 18.25 0.27
C ARG A 382 1.93 18.47 0.56
N PHE A 383 2.78 18.64 -0.46
CA PHE A 383 4.20 18.91 -0.27
C PHE A 383 4.45 20.30 0.34
N ALA A 384 3.65 21.31 -0.02
CA ALA A 384 3.73 22.61 0.64
C ALA A 384 3.45 22.51 2.16
N PHE A 385 2.48 21.69 2.55
CA PHE A 385 2.19 21.44 3.96
C PHE A 385 3.28 20.61 4.66
N ILE A 386 3.88 19.63 3.98
CA ILE A 386 5.04 18.90 4.50
C ILE A 386 6.22 19.87 4.74
N ASN A 387 6.46 20.79 3.81
CA ASN A 387 7.51 21.82 3.96
C ASN A 387 7.24 22.75 5.16
N GLU A 388 5.96 23.08 5.44
CA GLU A 388 5.59 23.83 6.65
C GLU A 388 5.99 23.04 7.92
N ILE A 389 5.71 21.73 7.96
CA ILE A 389 6.09 20.87 9.09
C ILE A 389 7.63 20.85 9.26
N GLN A 390 8.37 20.69 8.17
CA GLN A 390 9.84 20.70 8.20
C GLN A 390 10.38 22.03 8.74
N ALA A 391 9.84 23.16 8.27
CA ALA A 391 10.22 24.49 8.73
C ALA A 391 9.93 24.73 10.23
N MET A 392 8.85 24.16 10.75
CA MET A 392 8.53 24.21 12.19
C MET A 392 9.50 23.38 13.04
N LEU A 393 10.07 22.32 12.49
CA LEU A 393 11.03 21.47 13.20
C LEU A 393 12.45 22.01 13.13
N ASP A 394 12.73 22.96 12.26
CA ASP A 394 14.04 23.64 12.12
C ASP A 394 14.20 24.85 13.08
N GLN A 395 13.13 25.27 13.76
CA GLN A 395 13.12 26.34 14.77
C GLN A 395 13.54 25.82 16.14
#